data_45583c03c9af743f5735404a3116a2f2
#
_entry.id   45583c03c9af743f5735404a3116a2f2
#
_cell.length_a   1.000
_cell.length_b   1.000
_cell.length_c   1.000
_cell.angle_alpha   90.00
_cell.angle_beta   90.00
_cell.angle_gamma   90.00
#
_symmetry.space_group_name_H-M   'P 1'
#
loop_
_entity.id
_entity.type
_entity.pdbx_description
1 polymer ?
#
loop_
_entity_poly.entity_id
_entity_poly.type
_entity_poly.pdbx_seq_one_letter_code
_entity_poly.pdbx_strand_id
1 'polypeptide(L)'
;MFHKEYAAVFAGTPEWQAIDIPASDTYEWQDDSTYIRLSPFFDEMGVTPDPVQDIHGARVLAMLGDSVTTDHISPAGSIKADSPAGRYLQDNGVASRDFNSYGSRRGNHLVMMRGTFANIRIRNEMVPGVEGGMTRLLPDDKVVSIYDAA
;
A
#
# COMPACT_ATOMS: atom_id res chain seq x y z
N MET A 1 28.09 31.35 -15.05
CA MET A 1 27.53 30.50 -13.98
C MET A 1 26.43 29.61 -14.53
N PHE A 2 25.26 30.13 -14.95
CA PHE A 2 24.11 29.35 -15.43
C PHE A 2 24.47 28.29 -16.50
N HIS A 3 25.13 28.68 -17.61
CA HIS A 3 25.54 27.74 -18.67
C HIS A 3 26.43 26.58 -18.18
N LYS A 4 27.26 26.82 -17.17
CA LYS A 4 28.13 25.79 -16.62
C LYS A 4 27.31 24.77 -15.79
N GLU A 5 26.37 25.25 -14.98
CA GLU A 5 25.57 24.38 -14.08
C GLU A 5 24.56 23.52 -14.86
N TYR A 6 24.08 24.01 -16.00
CA TYR A 6 23.10 23.30 -16.82
C TYR A 6 23.69 22.58 -18.05
N ALA A 7 25.00 22.67 -18.28
CA ALA A 7 25.63 22.08 -19.46
C ALA A 7 25.46 20.54 -19.56
N ALA A 8 25.38 19.85 -18.42
CA ALA A 8 25.27 18.40 -18.35
C ALA A 8 23.93 17.90 -17.80
N VAL A 9 22.90 18.76 -17.72
CA VAL A 9 21.62 18.41 -17.07
C VAL A 9 20.92 17.21 -17.70
N PHE A 10 21.07 16.98 -19.01
CA PHE A 10 20.50 15.83 -19.71
C PHE A 10 21.39 14.59 -19.65
N ALA A 11 22.68 14.75 -19.38
CA ALA A 11 23.60 13.59 -19.24
C ALA A 11 23.57 13.02 -17.83
N GLY A 12 23.22 13.83 -16.83
CA GLY A 12 23.27 13.41 -15.42
C GLY A 12 24.68 13.30 -14.85
N THR A 13 24.80 12.78 -13.62
CA THR A 13 26.08 12.53 -12.98
C THR A 13 26.73 11.22 -13.47
N PRO A 14 28.05 11.03 -13.23
CA PRO A 14 28.69 9.75 -13.56
C PRO A 14 28.02 8.54 -12.88
N GLU A 15 27.52 8.69 -11.65
CA GLU A 15 26.82 7.64 -10.91
C GLU A 15 25.47 7.31 -11.59
N TRP A 16 24.77 8.31 -12.10
CA TRP A 16 23.55 8.10 -12.88
C TRP A 16 23.83 7.37 -14.20
N GLN A 17 24.90 7.74 -14.90
CA GLN A 17 25.30 7.10 -16.16
C GLN A 17 25.81 5.67 -15.96
N ALA A 18 26.32 5.34 -14.78
CA ALA A 18 26.83 4.02 -14.43
C ALA A 18 25.72 3.01 -14.06
N ILE A 19 24.46 3.44 -13.97
CA ILE A 19 23.35 2.54 -13.72
C ILE A 19 23.17 1.66 -14.97
N ASP A 20 23.47 0.38 -14.84
CA ASP A 20 23.22 -0.61 -15.87
C ASP A 20 21.75 -1.02 -15.83
N ILE A 21 21.06 -0.82 -16.94
CA ILE A 21 19.66 -1.23 -17.11
C ILE A 21 19.55 -2.15 -18.32
N PRO A 22 18.85 -3.28 -18.22
CA PRO A 22 18.61 -4.13 -19.36
C PRO A 22 17.83 -3.35 -20.45
N ALA A 23 18.25 -3.49 -21.71
CA ALA A 23 17.52 -2.95 -22.84
C ALA A 23 16.24 -3.78 -23.03
N SER A 24 15.11 -3.25 -22.57
CA SER A 24 13.81 -3.91 -22.67
C SER A 24 12.72 -2.89 -22.96
N ASP A 25 11.72 -3.27 -23.75
CA ASP A 25 10.54 -2.44 -24.03
C ASP A 25 9.57 -2.36 -22.84
N THR A 26 9.68 -3.33 -21.90
CA THR A 26 8.84 -3.40 -20.72
C THR A 26 9.68 -3.63 -19.47
N TYR A 27 9.13 -3.29 -18.30
CA TYR A 27 9.78 -3.56 -17.03
C TYR A 27 9.86 -5.07 -16.77
N GLU A 28 11.03 -5.57 -16.38
CA GLU A 28 11.23 -6.95 -15.95
C GLU A 28 10.86 -7.11 -14.48
N TRP A 29 9.70 -7.71 -14.25
CA TRP A 29 9.17 -7.93 -12.90
C TRP A 29 9.97 -9.02 -12.17
N GLN A 30 10.23 -8.79 -10.89
CA GLN A 30 10.89 -9.73 -10.00
C GLN A 30 9.92 -10.16 -8.90
N ASP A 31 9.54 -11.43 -8.89
CA ASP A 31 8.50 -11.96 -8.00
C ASP A 31 8.93 -11.97 -6.53
N ASP A 32 10.21 -11.97 -6.23
CA ASP A 32 10.78 -11.92 -4.88
C ASP A 32 10.96 -10.48 -4.35
N SER A 33 10.76 -9.47 -5.18
CA SER A 33 10.89 -8.08 -4.77
C SER A 33 9.87 -7.73 -3.68
N THR A 34 10.34 -7.12 -2.59
CA THR A 34 9.49 -6.57 -1.53
C THR A 34 9.21 -5.08 -1.69
N TYR A 35 9.72 -4.43 -2.76
CA TYR A 35 9.52 -3.01 -3.07
C TYR A 35 8.62 -2.75 -4.25
N ILE A 36 8.75 -3.55 -5.33
CA ILE A 36 7.99 -3.37 -6.58
C ILE A 36 7.43 -4.73 -7.00
N ARG A 37 6.12 -4.83 -7.14
CA ARG A 37 5.43 -6.06 -7.56
C ARG A 37 4.39 -5.77 -8.61
N LEU A 38 4.26 -6.71 -9.56
CA LEU A 38 3.14 -6.68 -10.50
C LEU A 38 1.82 -6.75 -9.73
N SER A 39 0.94 -5.79 -10.00
CA SER A 39 -0.37 -5.73 -9.37
C SER A 39 -1.39 -6.55 -10.15
N PRO A 40 -2.24 -7.36 -9.51
CA PRO A 40 -3.25 -8.17 -10.17
C PRO A 40 -4.53 -7.39 -10.53
N PHE A 41 -4.58 -6.09 -10.26
CA PHE A 41 -5.83 -5.31 -10.37
C PHE A 41 -6.39 -5.19 -11.79
N PHE A 42 -5.59 -5.52 -12.79
CA PHE A 42 -5.97 -5.45 -14.21
C PHE A 42 -6.02 -6.82 -14.92
N ASP A 43 -5.72 -7.92 -14.21
CA ASP A 43 -5.51 -9.23 -14.83
C ASP A 43 -6.77 -9.75 -15.56
N GLU A 44 -7.96 -9.47 -15.06
CA GLU A 44 -9.23 -9.91 -15.66
C GLU A 44 -10.07 -8.74 -16.18
N MET A 45 -9.48 -7.57 -16.33
CA MET A 45 -10.20 -6.38 -16.74
C MET A 45 -10.54 -6.42 -18.23
N GLY A 46 -11.84 -6.52 -18.56
CA GLY A 46 -12.35 -6.44 -19.94
C GLY A 46 -12.27 -5.03 -20.51
N VAL A 47 -12.27 -4.94 -21.84
CA VAL A 47 -12.31 -3.65 -22.56
C VAL A 47 -13.63 -2.89 -22.28
N THR A 48 -14.71 -3.62 -22.07
CA THR A 48 -16.04 -3.06 -21.75
C THR A 48 -16.32 -3.33 -20.28
N PRO A 49 -16.67 -2.29 -19.48
CA PRO A 49 -17.06 -2.50 -18.10
C PRO A 49 -18.28 -3.38 -17.96
N ASP A 50 -18.32 -4.23 -16.94
CA ASP A 50 -19.51 -4.98 -16.59
C ASP A 50 -20.65 -4.05 -16.14
N PRO A 51 -21.92 -4.43 -16.36
CA PRO A 51 -23.05 -3.66 -15.86
C PRO A 51 -23.05 -3.63 -14.34
N VAL A 52 -23.52 -2.51 -13.78
CA VAL A 52 -23.69 -2.36 -12.33
C VAL A 52 -24.70 -3.39 -11.83
N GLN A 53 -24.35 -4.08 -10.74
CA GLN A 53 -25.19 -5.09 -10.11
C GLN A 53 -25.50 -4.72 -8.67
N ASP A 54 -26.64 -5.17 -8.15
CA ASP A 54 -26.98 -5.01 -6.75
C ASP A 54 -26.08 -5.87 -5.86
N ILE A 55 -25.72 -5.32 -4.68
CA ILE A 55 -24.91 -6.00 -3.69
C ILE A 55 -25.83 -6.64 -2.66
N HIS A 56 -25.80 -7.97 -2.54
CA HIS A 56 -26.61 -8.73 -1.61
C HIS A 56 -25.74 -9.45 -0.55
N GLY A 57 -26.20 -9.47 0.70
CA GLY A 57 -25.56 -10.23 1.79
C GLY A 57 -24.22 -9.68 2.28
N ALA A 58 -23.81 -8.50 1.83
CA ALA A 58 -22.56 -7.87 2.31
C ALA A 58 -22.67 -7.47 3.78
N ARG A 59 -21.54 -7.55 4.49
CA ARG A 59 -21.39 -7.06 5.86
C ARG A 59 -20.63 -5.74 5.86
N VAL A 60 -20.93 -4.89 6.85
CA VAL A 60 -20.19 -3.64 7.03
C VAL A 60 -18.78 -3.95 7.51
N LEU A 61 -17.78 -3.47 6.77
CA LEU A 61 -16.36 -3.59 7.13
C LEU A 61 -15.91 -2.43 8.01
N ALA A 62 -16.33 -1.21 7.71
CA ALA A 62 -16.01 -0.02 8.49
C ALA A 62 -17.12 1.01 8.34
N MET A 63 -17.42 1.72 9.43
CA MET A 63 -18.36 2.84 9.46
C MET A 63 -17.62 4.07 9.97
N LEU A 64 -17.37 5.02 9.08
CA LEU A 64 -16.54 6.18 9.32
C LEU A 64 -17.42 7.43 9.29
N GLY A 65 -17.18 8.33 10.25
CA GLY A 65 -17.87 9.62 10.32
C GLY A 65 -17.29 10.66 9.35
N ASP A 66 -17.63 11.90 9.58
CA ASP A 66 -17.18 13.04 8.79
C ASP A 66 -15.66 13.29 8.88
N SER A 67 -15.14 14.11 7.98
CA SER A 67 -13.75 14.57 7.95
C SER A 67 -12.70 13.48 7.70
N VAL A 68 -13.08 12.35 7.12
CA VAL A 68 -12.15 11.33 6.61
C VAL A 68 -11.64 11.75 5.24
N THR A 69 -10.32 11.75 5.09
CA THR A 69 -9.60 12.12 3.86
C THR A 69 -8.78 10.95 3.34
N THR A 70 -8.18 11.12 2.16
CA THR A 70 -7.27 10.13 1.58
C THR A 70 -6.09 9.79 2.49
N ASP A 71 -5.64 10.71 3.35
CA ASP A 71 -4.57 10.49 4.32
C ASP A 71 -4.97 9.49 5.44
N HIS A 72 -6.27 9.31 5.67
CA HIS A 72 -6.78 8.29 6.59
C HIS A 72 -6.89 6.92 5.92
N ILE A 73 -7.10 6.88 4.61
CA ILE A 73 -7.32 5.67 3.83
C ILE A 73 -6.00 5.08 3.36
N SER A 74 -5.19 5.88 2.66
CA SER A 74 -3.89 5.46 2.14
C SER A 74 -2.82 5.46 3.24
N PRO A 75 -2.05 4.38 3.38
CA PRO A 75 -1.05 4.31 4.43
C PRO A 75 0.13 5.25 4.18
N ALA A 76 0.62 5.85 5.26
CA ALA A 76 1.79 6.71 5.26
C ALA A 76 2.66 6.45 6.52
N GLY A 77 3.90 6.93 6.49
CA GLY A 77 4.83 6.81 7.61
C GLY A 77 5.44 5.42 7.78
N SER A 78 5.92 5.15 8.98
CA SER A 78 6.64 3.92 9.32
C SER A 78 5.72 2.71 9.40
N ILE A 79 6.23 1.54 9.02
CA ILE A 79 5.53 0.25 9.13
C ILE A 79 5.86 -0.34 10.50
N LYS A 80 4.83 -0.61 11.31
CA LYS A 80 4.99 -1.27 12.61
C LYS A 80 5.21 -2.77 12.43
N ALA A 81 6.07 -3.36 13.25
CA ALA A 81 6.44 -4.78 13.15
C ALA A 81 5.24 -5.72 13.39
N ASP A 82 4.33 -5.34 14.28
CA ASP A 82 3.12 -6.09 14.64
C ASP A 82 1.92 -5.82 13.73
N SER A 83 2.05 -4.90 12.76
CA SER A 83 1.00 -4.61 11.79
C SER A 83 0.89 -5.71 10.73
N PRO A 84 -0.25 -5.81 10.00
CA PRO A 84 -0.37 -6.73 8.87
C PRO A 84 0.74 -6.57 7.83
N ALA A 85 1.15 -5.34 7.52
CA ALA A 85 2.25 -5.07 6.60
C ALA A 85 3.61 -5.49 7.19
N GLY A 86 3.83 -5.27 8.50
CA GLY A 86 5.04 -5.69 9.17
C GLY A 86 5.20 -7.20 9.20
N ARG A 87 4.13 -7.94 9.52
CA ARG A 87 4.11 -9.42 9.46
C ARG A 87 4.45 -9.92 8.06
N TYR A 88 3.78 -9.38 7.04
CA TYR A 88 4.06 -9.72 5.65
C TYR A 88 5.55 -9.52 5.27
N LEU A 89 6.16 -8.41 5.69
CA LEU A 89 7.58 -8.15 5.40
C LEU A 89 8.49 -9.14 6.13
N GLN A 90 8.20 -9.47 7.39
CA GLN A 90 8.96 -10.48 8.15
C GLN A 90 8.85 -11.86 7.50
N ASP A 91 7.67 -12.25 7.07
CA ASP A 91 7.42 -13.54 6.37
C ASP A 91 8.19 -13.61 5.04
N ASN A 92 8.49 -12.45 4.43
CA ASN A 92 9.35 -12.34 3.25
C ASN A 92 10.83 -12.05 3.59
N GLY A 93 11.27 -12.31 4.82
CA GLY A 93 12.66 -12.25 5.22
C GLY A 93 13.22 -10.84 5.44
N VAL A 94 12.37 -9.81 5.47
CA VAL A 94 12.80 -8.42 5.73
C VAL A 94 12.87 -8.17 7.23
N ALA A 95 14.04 -7.82 7.74
CA ALA A 95 14.20 -7.47 9.15
C ALA A 95 13.49 -6.14 9.48
N SER A 96 12.96 -5.99 10.70
CA SER A 96 12.17 -4.81 11.10
C SER A 96 12.92 -3.48 10.92
N ARG A 97 14.22 -3.46 11.09
CA ARG A 97 15.09 -2.28 10.85
C ARG A 97 15.13 -1.86 9.37
N ASP A 98 14.82 -2.78 8.46
CA ASP A 98 14.89 -2.61 7.00
C ASP A 98 13.48 -2.42 6.37
N PHE A 99 12.44 -2.29 7.19
CA PHE A 99 11.06 -2.11 6.70
C PHE A 99 10.89 -0.83 5.89
N ASN A 100 11.63 0.22 6.28
CA ASN A 100 11.47 1.53 5.69
C ASN A 100 10.04 2.08 5.94
N SER A 101 9.44 2.77 4.98
CA SER A 101 8.12 3.36 5.12
C SER A 101 7.14 2.84 4.07
N TYR A 102 5.85 3.03 4.29
CA TYR A 102 4.83 2.77 3.28
C TYR A 102 5.11 3.53 1.97
N GLY A 103 5.57 4.78 2.07
CA GLY A 103 5.93 5.59 0.90
C GLY A 103 7.04 4.96 0.05
N SER A 104 8.06 4.39 0.69
CA SER A 104 9.16 3.71 0.00
C SER A 104 8.73 2.39 -0.67
N ARG A 105 7.66 1.77 -0.20
CA ARG A 105 7.13 0.49 -0.70
C ARG A 105 5.81 0.62 -1.46
N ARG A 106 5.44 1.83 -1.88
CA ARG A 106 4.15 2.05 -2.57
C ARG A 106 4.04 1.33 -3.93
N GLY A 107 5.14 0.86 -4.50
CA GLY A 107 5.17 -0.04 -5.65
C GLY A 107 4.82 -1.50 -5.32
N ASN A 108 4.65 -1.85 -4.06
CA ASN A 108 4.23 -3.16 -3.60
C ASN A 108 2.79 -3.11 -3.07
N HIS A 109 1.82 -3.53 -3.89
CA HIS A 109 0.41 -3.53 -3.53
C HIS A 109 0.10 -4.38 -2.29
N LEU A 110 0.84 -5.46 -2.04
CA LEU A 110 0.65 -6.32 -0.87
C LEU A 110 1.00 -5.60 0.45
N VAL A 111 1.99 -4.70 0.44
CA VAL A 111 2.28 -3.83 1.58
C VAL A 111 1.22 -2.75 1.72
N MET A 112 0.85 -2.10 0.61
CA MET A 112 -0.10 -0.98 0.63
C MET A 112 -1.50 -1.40 1.06
N MET A 113 -2.01 -2.53 0.56
CA MET A 113 -3.32 -3.06 0.96
C MET A 113 -3.37 -3.36 2.47
N ARG A 114 -2.29 -3.89 3.03
CA ARG A 114 -2.19 -4.20 4.47
C ARG A 114 -2.12 -2.96 5.36
N GLY A 115 -1.84 -1.80 4.77
CA GLY A 115 -1.81 -0.50 5.45
C GLY A 115 -3.04 0.36 5.17
N THR A 116 -3.95 -0.06 4.29
CA THR A 116 -5.18 0.67 4.02
C THR A 116 -6.00 0.80 5.31
N PHE A 117 -6.45 2.01 5.61
CA PHE A 117 -7.11 2.39 6.88
C PHE A 117 -6.25 2.23 8.15
N ALA A 118 -4.95 1.98 8.06
CA ALA A 118 -4.08 1.82 9.24
C ALA A 118 -3.66 3.16 9.88
N ASN A 119 -4.24 4.29 9.50
CA ASN A 119 -3.98 5.59 10.13
C ASN A 119 -4.34 5.55 11.61
N ILE A 120 -3.41 6.00 12.48
CA ILE A 120 -3.56 5.93 13.94
C ILE A 120 -4.67 6.84 14.50
N ARG A 121 -5.18 7.78 13.71
CA ARG A 121 -6.23 8.74 14.11
C ARG A 121 -7.60 8.41 13.57
N ILE A 122 -7.71 7.37 12.73
CA ILE A 122 -9.01 6.96 12.20
C ILE A 122 -9.88 6.42 13.34
N ARG A 123 -11.16 6.73 13.28
CA ARG A 123 -12.16 6.25 14.23
C ARG A 123 -13.24 5.52 13.48
N ASN A 124 -13.38 4.24 13.79
CA ASN A 124 -14.42 3.41 13.22
C ASN A 124 -15.56 3.27 14.24
N GLU A 125 -16.75 3.71 13.85
CA GLU A 125 -17.94 3.70 14.73
C GLU A 125 -18.40 2.28 15.10
N MET A 126 -17.92 1.25 14.39
CA MET A 126 -18.15 -0.15 14.77
C MET A 126 -17.38 -0.58 16.03
N VAL A 127 -16.36 0.21 16.45
CA VAL A 127 -15.54 -0.04 17.63
C VAL A 127 -15.37 1.25 18.44
N PRO A 128 -16.44 1.75 19.08
CA PRO A 128 -16.40 3.02 19.80
C PRO A 128 -15.30 3.08 20.85
N GLY A 129 -14.58 4.20 20.90
CA GLY A 129 -13.48 4.42 21.84
C GLY A 129 -12.14 3.81 21.43
N VAL A 130 -12.07 3.12 20.28
CA VAL A 130 -10.83 2.61 19.71
C VAL A 130 -10.37 3.54 18.58
N GLU A 131 -9.11 4.00 18.64
CA GLU A 131 -8.46 4.75 17.56
C GLU A 131 -7.54 3.82 16.76
N GLY A 132 -7.36 4.13 15.46
CA GLY A 132 -6.56 3.34 14.53
C GLY A 132 -7.41 2.43 13.67
N GLY A 133 -6.75 1.68 12.79
CA GLY A 133 -7.35 0.84 11.76
C GLY A 133 -7.98 -0.45 12.28
N MET A 134 -8.83 -0.35 13.28
CA MET A 134 -9.51 -1.49 13.88
C MET A 134 -10.99 -1.54 13.49
N THR A 135 -11.54 -2.75 13.44
CA THR A 135 -12.96 -2.97 13.19
C THR A 135 -13.47 -4.19 13.95
N ARG A 136 -14.77 -4.41 13.84
CA ARG A 136 -15.47 -5.56 14.41
C ARG A 136 -15.76 -6.56 13.29
N LEU A 137 -15.10 -7.70 13.34
CA LEU A 137 -15.33 -8.81 12.39
C LEU A 137 -16.68 -9.46 12.68
N LEU A 138 -17.59 -9.41 11.72
CA LEU A 138 -18.91 -10.04 11.80
C LEU A 138 -18.94 -11.37 11.02
N PRO A 139 -19.60 -12.42 11.54
CA PRO A 139 -20.47 -12.45 12.71
C PRO A 139 -19.74 -12.74 14.05
N ASP A 140 -18.44 -12.96 14.05
CA ASP A 140 -17.66 -13.44 15.21
C ASP A 140 -17.58 -12.42 16.36
N ASP A 141 -17.93 -11.17 16.11
CA ASP A 141 -17.89 -10.06 17.07
C ASP A 141 -16.49 -9.77 17.66
N LYS A 142 -15.43 -10.10 16.91
CA LYS A 142 -14.05 -9.89 17.32
C LYS A 142 -13.52 -8.54 16.84
N VAL A 143 -12.75 -7.86 17.68
CA VAL A 143 -12.03 -6.65 17.28
C VAL A 143 -10.69 -7.05 16.66
N VAL A 144 -10.52 -6.70 15.38
CA VAL A 144 -9.32 -7.04 14.58
C VAL A 144 -8.93 -5.84 13.73
N SER A 145 -7.79 -5.90 13.02
CA SER A 145 -7.47 -4.88 12.04
C SER A 145 -8.47 -4.90 10.88
N ILE A 146 -8.70 -3.75 10.25
CA ILE A 146 -9.58 -3.68 9.06
C ILE A 146 -9.08 -4.63 7.96
N TYR A 147 -7.77 -4.74 7.77
CA TYR A 147 -7.18 -5.66 6.83
C TYR A 147 -7.47 -7.14 7.17
N ASP A 148 -7.35 -7.52 8.44
CA ASP A 148 -7.58 -8.91 8.86
C ASP A 148 -9.09 -9.28 8.83
N ALA A 149 -9.98 -8.28 8.76
CA ALA A 149 -11.42 -8.47 8.64
C ALA A 149 -11.92 -8.54 7.19
N ALA A 150 -11.15 -8.02 6.23
CA ALA A 150 -11.48 -7.96 4.80
C ALA A 150 -11.11 -9.26 4.09
#